data_de69423f495ada2203be7aa3a6b2913b
#
_entry.id   de69423f495ada2203be7aa3a6b2913b
#
_cell.length_a   1.000
_cell.length_b   1.000
_cell.length_c   1.000
_cell.angle_alpha   90.00
_cell.angle_beta   90.00
_cell.angle_gamma   90.00
#
_symmetry.space_group_name_H-M   'P 1'
#
loop_
_entity.id
_entity.type
_entity.pdbx_description
1 polymer ?
#
loop_
_entity_poly.entity_id
_entity_poly.type
_entity_poly.pdbx_seq_one_letter_code
_entity_poly.pdbx_strand_id
1 'polypeptide(L)'
;MRLRWAAAPAIAAMLAAGTAAGAAQHPAKPVNPANDKLMKLAPPEQAAMLARAVGHWCIGTEAFLMGVLSAGRGQGNAYWSLRCADGTAWAIQIDPLAQLTAIDCDTFKETGAGKECFKKF
;
A
#
# COMPACT_ATOMS: atom_id res chain seq x y z
N MET A 1 -48.77 -41.13 51.62
CA MET A 1 -47.53 -40.45 51.20
C MET A 1 -47.61 -40.18 49.73
N ARG A 2 -47.74 -38.94 49.41
CA ARG A 2 -47.70 -38.53 47.97
C ARG A 2 -46.40 -37.75 47.70
N LEU A 3 -45.52 -38.37 47.00
CA LEU A 3 -44.36 -37.69 46.51
C LEU A 3 -44.79 -36.73 45.39
N ARG A 4 -44.63 -35.46 45.66
CA ARG A 4 -44.77 -34.46 44.63
C ARG A 4 -43.38 -34.25 43.97
N TRP A 5 -43.33 -34.69 42.78
CA TRP A 5 -42.17 -34.35 41.93
C TRP A 5 -42.36 -32.92 41.44
N ALA A 6 -41.54 -32.02 41.93
CA ALA A 6 -41.46 -30.70 41.39
C ALA A 6 -40.64 -30.78 40.10
N ALA A 7 -41.31 -30.55 39.02
CA ALA A 7 -40.61 -30.37 37.76
C ALA A 7 -39.82 -29.07 37.82
N ALA A 8 -38.55 -29.18 37.72
CA ALA A 8 -37.68 -28.03 37.54
C ALA A 8 -37.88 -27.45 36.15
N PRO A 9 -38.05 -26.15 36.02
CA PRO A 9 -38.12 -25.56 34.71
C PRO A 9 -36.75 -25.63 34.07
N ALA A 10 -36.72 -26.18 32.87
CA ALA A 10 -35.55 -26.11 32.03
C ALA A 10 -35.30 -24.65 31.65
N ILE A 11 -34.24 -24.08 32.16
CA ILE A 11 -33.76 -22.78 31.71
C ILE A 11 -33.16 -22.99 30.34
N ALA A 12 -33.93 -22.61 29.35
CA ALA A 12 -33.36 -22.49 28.01
C ALA A 12 -32.36 -21.32 28.03
N ALA A 13 -31.12 -21.64 28.10
CA ALA A 13 -30.09 -20.67 27.87
C ALA A 13 -30.18 -20.23 26.40
N MET A 14 -30.76 -19.08 26.17
CA MET A 14 -30.62 -18.41 24.89
C MET A 14 -29.18 -17.97 24.76
N LEU A 15 -28.40 -18.73 24.07
CA LEU A 15 -27.17 -18.26 23.50
C LEU A 15 -27.54 -17.19 22.48
N ALA A 16 -27.47 -15.95 22.88
CA ALA A 16 -27.40 -14.87 21.93
C ALA A 16 -26.13 -15.09 21.15
N ALA A 17 -26.25 -15.64 19.96
CA ALA A 17 -25.18 -15.61 19.00
C ALA A 17 -24.94 -14.15 18.74
N GLY A 18 -23.91 -13.59 19.39
CA GLY A 18 -23.38 -12.30 19.00
C GLY A 18 -22.91 -12.45 17.56
N THR A 19 -23.71 -11.98 16.64
CA THR A 19 -23.20 -11.74 15.31
C THR A 19 -22.11 -10.73 15.49
N ALA A 20 -20.86 -11.17 15.39
CA ALA A 20 -19.79 -10.26 15.14
C ALA A 20 -20.24 -9.46 13.93
N ALA A 21 -20.58 -8.19 14.13
CA ALA A 21 -20.84 -7.30 13.02
C ALA A 21 -19.63 -7.41 12.12
N GLY A 22 -19.81 -7.93 10.91
CA GLY A 22 -18.73 -8.06 9.96
C GLY A 22 -18.01 -6.73 9.93
N ALA A 23 -16.70 -6.75 10.10
CA ALA A 23 -15.86 -5.58 9.99
C ALA A 23 -16.32 -4.80 8.77
N ALA A 24 -16.46 -3.48 8.94
CA ALA A 24 -16.93 -2.61 7.89
C ALA A 24 -16.33 -3.02 6.55
N GLN A 25 -17.19 -3.27 5.58
CA GLN A 25 -16.84 -3.77 4.25
C GLN A 25 -16.17 -2.69 3.39
N HIS A 26 -15.36 -1.82 4.02
CA HIS A 26 -14.53 -0.92 3.27
C HIS A 26 -13.34 -1.70 2.73
N PRO A 27 -13.09 -1.66 1.39
CA PRO A 27 -11.85 -2.20 0.89
C PRO A 27 -10.72 -1.54 1.67
N ALA A 28 -9.96 -2.35 2.37
CA ALA A 28 -8.78 -1.87 3.08
C ALA A 28 -7.89 -1.15 2.06
N LYS A 29 -7.49 0.08 2.36
CA LYS A 29 -6.47 0.76 1.56
C LYS A 29 -5.23 -0.13 1.53
N PRO A 30 -4.59 -0.29 0.36
CA PRO A 30 -3.34 -1.04 0.29
C PRO A 30 -2.34 -0.46 1.30
N VAL A 31 -1.77 -1.34 2.11
CA VAL A 31 -0.83 -0.94 3.16
C VAL A 31 0.57 -0.93 2.59
N ASN A 32 1.22 0.22 2.67
CA ASN A 32 2.63 0.37 2.31
C ASN A 32 3.31 1.35 3.28
N PRO A 33 3.82 0.86 4.42
CA PRO A 33 4.41 1.71 5.45
C PRO A 33 5.63 2.50 4.96
N ALA A 34 6.40 1.95 4.05
CA ALA A 34 7.56 2.65 3.48
C ALA A 34 7.14 3.86 2.66
N ASN A 35 6.09 3.72 1.86
CA ASN A 35 5.52 4.83 1.11
C ASN A 35 4.93 5.90 2.05
N ASP A 36 4.25 5.49 3.11
CA ASP A 36 3.68 6.41 4.08
C ASP A 36 4.76 7.25 4.77
N LYS A 37 5.90 6.65 5.09
CA LYS A 37 7.05 7.36 5.66
C LYS A 37 7.64 8.35 4.65
N LEU A 38 7.78 7.94 3.40
CA LEU A 38 8.32 8.78 2.34
C LEU A 38 7.43 10.00 2.09
N MET A 39 6.13 9.82 2.12
CA MET A 39 5.17 10.91 1.94
C MET A 39 5.25 12.00 3.02
N LYS A 40 5.76 11.66 4.20
CA LYS A 40 5.96 12.62 5.31
C LYS A 40 7.21 13.45 5.18
N LEU A 41 8.13 13.08 4.29
CA LEU A 41 9.36 13.83 4.06
C LEU A 41 9.10 15.08 3.19
N ALA A 42 9.95 16.08 3.33
CA ALA A 42 9.95 17.22 2.42
C ALA A 42 10.36 16.78 1.00
N PRO A 43 9.89 17.47 -0.05
CA PRO A 43 10.18 17.09 -1.43
C PRO A 43 11.65 16.84 -1.76
N PRO A 44 12.62 17.66 -1.30
CA PRO A 44 14.04 17.37 -1.54
C PRO A 44 14.52 16.07 -0.89
N GLU A 45 13.99 15.73 0.28
CA GLU A 45 14.33 14.51 1.00
C GLU A 45 13.70 13.29 0.33
N GLN A 46 12.50 13.42 -0.21
CA GLN A 46 11.86 12.38 -1.03
C GLN A 46 12.73 12.05 -2.23
N ALA A 47 13.16 13.05 -2.97
CA ALA A 47 14.03 12.86 -4.13
C ALA A 47 15.36 12.20 -3.75
N ALA A 48 15.97 12.62 -2.65
CA ALA A 48 17.23 12.04 -2.18
C ALA A 48 17.08 10.57 -1.77
N MET A 49 15.99 10.23 -1.10
CA MET A 49 15.71 8.84 -0.72
C MET A 49 15.50 7.94 -1.93
N LEU A 50 14.71 8.38 -2.89
CA LEU A 50 14.42 7.63 -4.10
C LEU A 50 15.66 7.47 -4.98
N ALA A 51 16.52 8.46 -5.01
CA ALA A 51 17.76 8.42 -5.79
C ALA A 51 18.69 7.27 -5.39
N ARG A 52 18.62 6.83 -4.15
CA ARG A 52 19.41 5.68 -3.67
C ARG A 52 19.07 4.38 -4.41
N ALA A 53 17.85 4.24 -4.87
CA ALA A 53 17.43 3.06 -5.64
C ALA A 53 18.04 3.06 -7.05
N VAL A 54 18.38 4.20 -7.60
CA VAL A 54 18.98 4.34 -8.91
C VAL A 54 20.50 4.11 -8.84
N GLY A 55 21.17 4.79 -7.94
CA GLY A 55 22.62 4.67 -7.77
C GLY A 55 23.25 5.92 -7.19
N HIS A 56 24.54 5.83 -6.85
CA HIS A 56 25.28 6.93 -6.21
C HIS A 56 25.43 8.16 -7.11
N TRP A 57 25.38 7.97 -8.41
CA TRP A 57 25.53 9.02 -9.40
C TRP A 57 24.27 9.87 -9.58
N CYS A 58 23.11 9.35 -9.15
CA CYS A 58 21.85 10.09 -9.25
C CYS A 58 21.71 11.07 -8.09
N ILE A 59 21.67 12.35 -8.41
CA ILE A 59 21.25 13.41 -7.50
C ILE A 59 19.79 13.68 -7.81
N GLY A 60 18.89 13.29 -6.91
CA GLY A 60 17.45 13.47 -7.09
C GLY A 60 17.06 14.94 -7.03
N THR A 61 16.43 15.46 -8.07
CA THR A 61 15.99 16.84 -8.17
C THR A 61 14.48 17.02 -8.10
N GLU A 62 13.73 15.99 -8.50
CA GLU A 62 12.27 16.01 -8.52
C GLU A 62 11.73 14.62 -8.23
N ALA A 63 10.77 14.55 -7.32
CA ALA A 63 10.04 13.32 -7.00
C ALA A 63 8.54 13.55 -7.14
N PHE A 64 7.83 12.57 -7.67
CA PHE A 64 6.40 12.66 -7.91
C PHE A 64 5.73 11.31 -7.63
N LEU A 65 4.75 11.29 -6.72
CA LEU A 65 3.97 10.09 -6.47
C LEU A 65 2.97 9.87 -7.60
N MET A 66 3.14 8.80 -8.35
CA MET A 66 2.22 8.42 -9.42
C MET A 66 0.97 7.72 -8.90
N GLY A 67 1.13 6.84 -7.93
CA GLY A 67 0.01 6.13 -7.32
C GLY A 67 0.45 4.88 -6.58
N VAL A 68 -0.54 4.25 -5.95
CA VAL A 68 -0.40 2.95 -5.28
C VAL A 68 -1.38 1.98 -5.93
N LEU A 69 -0.92 0.79 -6.29
CA LEU A 69 -1.79 -0.22 -6.89
C LEU A 69 -2.80 -0.71 -5.86
N SER A 70 -4.08 -0.59 -6.20
CA SER A 70 -5.20 -0.95 -5.32
C SER A 70 -5.65 -2.41 -5.48
N ALA A 71 -5.28 -3.07 -6.57
CA ALA A 71 -5.74 -4.42 -6.87
C ALA A 71 -4.77 -5.16 -7.78
N GLY A 72 -4.92 -6.47 -7.86
CA GLY A 72 -4.18 -7.33 -8.77
C GLY A 72 -2.78 -7.67 -8.29
N ARG A 73 -1.96 -8.16 -9.21
CA ARG A 73 -0.56 -8.45 -8.95
C ARG A 73 0.18 -7.15 -8.65
N GLY A 74 0.90 -7.11 -7.54
CA GLY A 74 1.59 -5.92 -7.08
C GLY A 74 0.71 -4.98 -6.25
N GLN A 75 -0.45 -5.43 -5.78
CA GLN A 75 -1.28 -4.66 -4.87
C GLN A 75 -0.46 -4.13 -3.69
N GLY A 76 -0.59 -2.85 -3.40
CA GLY A 76 0.16 -2.17 -2.37
C GLY A 76 1.50 -1.58 -2.84
N ASN A 77 1.98 -1.92 -4.03
CA ASN A 77 3.17 -1.29 -4.58
C ASN A 77 2.90 0.19 -4.87
N ALA A 78 3.77 1.05 -4.36
CA ALA A 78 3.77 2.47 -4.69
C ALA A 78 4.73 2.74 -5.83
N TYR A 79 4.36 3.67 -6.69
CA TYR A 79 5.16 4.08 -7.83
C TYR A 79 5.43 5.58 -7.75
N TRP A 80 6.70 5.93 -7.78
CA TRP A 80 7.18 7.29 -7.80
C TRP A 80 7.97 7.57 -9.07
N SER A 81 7.88 8.76 -9.57
CA SER A 81 8.81 9.23 -10.59
C SER A 81 9.93 10.02 -9.94
N LEU A 82 11.12 9.85 -10.46
CA LEU A 82 12.33 10.54 -10.00
C LEU A 82 13.07 11.12 -11.19
N ARG A 83 13.49 12.37 -11.08
CA ARG A 83 14.43 12.98 -12.00
C ARG A 83 15.77 13.15 -11.31
N CYS A 84 16.82 12.74 -11.98
CA CYS A 84 18.19 12.98 -11.54
C CYS A 84 18.73 14.29 -12.15
N ALA A 85 19.76 14.89 -11.53
CA ALA A 85 20.36 16.14 -11.99
C ALA A 85 20.96 16.06 -13.41
N ASP A 86 21.35 14.88 -13.85
CA ASP A 86 21.83 14.63 -15.22
C ASP A 86 20.70 14.58 -16.27
N GLY A 87 19.44 14.78 -15.85
CA GLY A 87 18.28 14.78 -16.71
C GLY A 87 17.64 13.41 -16.91
N THR A 88 18.23 12.32 -16.41
CA THR A 88 17.60 11.01 -16.49
C THR A 88 16.36 10.93 -15.60
N ALA A 89 15.39 10.14 -16.03
CA ALA A 89 14.13 9.96 -15.32
C ALA A 89 13.85 8.47 -15.06
N TRP A 90 13.34 8.20 -13.88
CA TRP A 90 13.14 6.84 -13.36
C TRP A 90 11.78 6.67 -12.73
N ALA A 91 11.20 5.49 -12.89
CA ALA A 91 10.09 5.03 -12.07
C ALA A 91 10.66 4.18 -10.93
N ILE A 92 10.30 4.53 -9.70
CA ILE A 92 10.74 3.80 -8.51
C ILE A 92 9.53 3.08 -7.94
N GLN A 93 9.60 1.76 -7.92
CA GLN A 93 8.61 0.92 -7.28
C GLN A 93 9.03 0.67 -5.83
N ILE A 94 8.12 0.91 -4.91
CA ILE A 94 8.30 0.57 -3.49
C ILE A 94 7.26 -0.48 -3.15
N ASP A 95 7.70 -1.68 -2.81
CA ASP A 95 6.78 -2.72 -2.38
C ASP A 95 6.39 -2.56 -0.89
N PRO A 96 5.37 -3.28 -0.39
CA PRO A 96 4.97 -3.21 1.01
C PRO A 96 6.05 -3.65 2.01
N LEU A 97 7.08 -4.35 1.56
CA LEU A 97 8.23 -4.78 2.38
C LEU A 97 9.41 -3.80 2.29
N ALA A 98 9.19 -2.60 1.77
CA ALA A 98 10.19 -1.55 1.61
C ALA A 98 11.33 -1.87 0.63
N GLN A 99 11.13 -2.79 -0.29
CA GLN A 99 12.07 -3.01 -1.39
C GLN A 99 11.84 -1.99 -2.50
N LEU A 100 12.90 -1.36 -2.95
CA LEU A 100 12.87 -0.37 -4.00
C LEU A 100 13.45 -0.97 -5.29
N THR A 101 12.74 -0.75 -6.39
CA THR A 101 13.20 -1.15 -7.73
C THR A 101 13.13 0.07 -8.64
N ALA A 102 14.25 0.39 -9.28
CA ALA A 102 14.33 1.48 -10.26
C ALA A 102 14.17 0.94 -11.68
N ILE A 103 13.29 1.56 -12.43
CA ILE A 103 13.02 1.26 -13.84
C ILE A 103 13.14 2.57 -14.60
N ASP A 104 13.95 2.61 -15.67
CA ASP A 104 13.98 3.83 -16.48
C ASP A 104 12.61 4.13 -17.09
N CYS A 105 12.30 5.40 -17.31
CA CYS A 105 10.96 5.82 -17.72
C CYS A 105 10.55 5.30 -19.09
N ASP A 106 11.49 5.08 -20.00
CA ASP A 106 11.18 4.53 -21.31
C ASP A 106 10.76 3.06 -21.20
N THR A 107 11.50 2.27 -20.44
CA THR A 107 11.13 0.88 -20.13
C THR A 107 9.81 0.81 -19.36
N PHE A 108 9.59 1.70 -18.41
CA PHE A 108 8.36 1.76 -17.65
C PHE A 108 7.13 2.02 -18.55
N LYS A 109 7.24 2.91 -19.51
CA LYS A 109 6.19 3.19 -20.49
C LYS A 109 5.86 1.97 -21.34
N GLU A 110 6.88 1.22 -21.77
CA GLU A 110 6.71 0.02 -22.59
C GLU A 110 6.08 -1.14 -21.79
N THR A 111 6.46 -1.31 -20.52
CA THR A 111 6.09 -2.46 -19.71
C THR A 111 4.94 -2.17 -18.72
N GLY A 112 4.64 -0.93 -18.46
CA GLY A 112 3.74 -0.48 -17.41
C GLY A 112 2.28 -0.34 -17.81
N ALA A 113 1.79 -1.07 -18.83
CA ALA A 113 0.39 -1.02 -19.28
C ALA A 113 -0.11 0.40 -19.63
N GLY A 114 0.72 1.17 -20.32
CA GLY A 114 0.41 2.54 -20.74
C GLY A 114 0.66 3.62 -19.68
N LYS A 115 1.21 3.25 -18.53
CA LYS A 115 1.59 4.20 -17.49
C LYS A 115 2.87 4.92 -17.88
N GLU A 116 2.94 6.20 -17.57
CA GLU A 116 4.08 7.05 -17.86
C GLU A 116 4.59 7.72 -16.58
N CYS A 117 5.90 7.98 -16.54
CA CYS A 117 6.49 8.78 -15.47
C CYS A 117 5.88 10.18 -15.40
N PHE A 118 5.82 10.74 -14.21
CA PHE A 118 5.28 12.07 -13.90
C PHE A 118 3.79 12.24 -14.24
N LYS A 119 3.06 11.14 -14.32
CA LYS A 119 1.61 11.14 -14.48
C LYS A 119 0.97 10.28 -13.40
N LYS A 120 -0.09 10.76 -12.81
CA LYS A 120 -0.91 9.98 -11.87
C LYS A 120 -1.65 8.86 -12.61
N PHE A 121 -1.81 7.75 -11.91
CA PHE A 121 -2.60 6.61 -12.36
C PHE A 121 -4.10 6.92 -12.37
#